data_312251ddd46eab8e4c2c53acb05e4d01
#
_entry.id   312251ddd46eab8e4c2c53acb05e4d01
#
_cell.length_a   1.000
_cell.length_b   1.000
_cell.length_c   1.000
_cell.angle_alpha   90.00
_cell.angle_beta   90.00
_cell.angle_gamma   90.00
#
_symmetry.space_group_name_H-M   'P 1'
#
loop_
_entity.id
_entity.type
_entity.pdbx_description
1 polymer ?
#
loop_
_entity_poly.entity_id
_entity_poly.type
_entity_poly.pdbx_seq_one_letter_code
_entity_poly.pdbx_strand_id
1 'polypeptide(L)'
;MSALTRLSAGQARRVALAAQGFADPRPTGRVDARHIRRVLDRIAILQIDSVNVFSRAHYLPVFARLGPYPRETLDRLTGYTAAPGRPEMFEYWAHAASLIPVGLQPLLRWRMRRAHVEPWPAIRRIAKDNPELLDDVRQLVTDNGPIRAGDTGIPRPAPRPGHMWNWHDGKVALEYLFYEGWVTTAKRINFERYYDLTERVLPPEVLSAPTPSDDD
;
A
#
# COMPACT_ATOMS: atom_id res chain seq x y z
N MET A 1 13.82 15.53 -36.75
CA MET A 1 12.54 15.80 -36.08
C MET A 1 11.64 14.58 -36.36
N SER A 2 11.34 13.77 -35.34
CA SER A 2 10.43 12.64 -35.52
C SER A 2 9.02 13.17 -35.75
N ALA A 3 8.34 12.73 -36.81
CA ALA A 3 6.96 13.10 -37.07
C ALA A 3 6.08 12.62 -35.93
N LEU A 4 5.32 13.53 -35.30
CA LEU A 4 4.34 13.18 -34.29
C LEU A 4 3.32 12.21 -34.89
N THR A 5 3.33 10.97 -34.44
CA THR A 5 2.37 9.95 -34.86
C THR A 5 0.98 10.31 -34.28
N ARG A 6 0.05 10.64 -35.16
CA ARG A 6 -1.34 10.91 -34.75
C ARG A 6 -2.10 9.58 -34.58
N LEU A 7 -2.75 9.41 -33.44
CA LEU A 7 -3.61 8.28 -33.14
C LEU A 7 -5.08 8.73 -33.16
N SER A 8 -5.95 7.90 -33.72
CA SER A 8 -7.39 8.06 -33.48
C SER A 8 -7.74 7.71 -32.02
N ALA A 9 -8.88 8.21 -31.52
CA ALA A 9 -9.34 7.88 -30.17
C ALA A 9 -9.48 6.36 -29.93
N GLY A 10 -9.90 5.61 -30.95
CA GLY A 10 -10.00 4.15 -30.88
C GLY A 10 -8.61 3.46 -30.80
N GLN A 11 -7.61 3.98 -31.49
CA GLN A 11 -6.23 3.47 -31.40
C GLN A 11 -5.64 3.80 -30.03
N ALA A 12 -5.80 5.02 -29.53
CA ALA A 12 -5.32 5.42 -28.21
C ALA A 12 -5.91 4.55 -27.10
N ARG A 13 -7.23 4.28 -27.12
CA ARG A 13 -7.87 3.36 -26.16
C ARG A 13 -7.29 1.95 -26.22
N ARG A 14 -7.08 1.39 -27.41
CA ARG A 14 -6.48 0.04 -27.54
C ARG A 14 -5.06 -0.01 -27.01
N VAL A 15 -4.25 1.01 -27.29
CA VAL A 15 -2.88 1.12 -26.75
C VAL A 15 -2.91 1.19 -25.23
N ALA A 16 -3.77 2.04 -24.64
CA ALA A 16 -3.91 2.17 -23.20
C ALA A 16 -4.35 0.86 -22.52
N LEU A 17 -5.32 0.15 -23.10
CA LEU A 17 -5.77 -1.15 -22.58
C LEU A 17 -4.70 -2.24 -22.72
N ALA A 18 -3.99 -2.28 -23.88
CA ALA A 18 -2.90 -3.22 -24.08
C ALA A 18 -1.74 -2.98 -23.10
N ALA A 19 -1.37 -1.73 -22.86
CA ALA A 19 -0.34 -1.37 -21.89
C ALA A 19 -0.67 -1.84 -20.47
N GLN A 20 -1.94 -1.87 -20.10
CA GLN A 20 -2.43 -2.37 -18.80
C GLN A 20 -2.63 -3.91 -18.77
N GLY A 21 -2.24 -4.65 -19.80
CA GLY A 21 -2.30 -6.11 -19.84
C GLY A 21 -3.66 -6.70 -20.24
N PHE A 22 -4.62 -5.90 -20.76
CA PHE A 22 -5.91 -6.43 -21.22
C PHE A 22 -5.82 -7.16 -22.56
N ALA A 23 -4.73 -6.97 -23.32
CA ALA A 23 -4.44 -7.71 -24.55
C ALA A 23 -3.63 -8.99 -24.30
N ASP A 24 -3.14 -9.22 -23.11
CA ASP A 24 -2.37 -10.41 -22.77
C ASP A 24 -3.30 -11.66 -22.78
N PRO A 25 -2.82 -12.81 -23.28
CA PRO A 25 -3.63 -14.02 -23.31
C PRO A 25 -3.93 -14.49 -21.87
N ARG A 26 -5.18 -14.86 -21.61
CA ARG A 26 -5.58 -15.45 -20.33
C ARG A 26 -4.97 -16.85 -20.18
N PRO A 27 -4.58 -17.23 -18.95
CA PRO A 27 -4.12 -18.58 -18.69
C PRO A 27 -5.19 -19.62 -19.06
N THR A 28 -4.79 -20.72 -19.66
CA THR A 28 -5.67 -21.84 -19.99
C THR A 28 -5.80 -22.87 -18.88
N GLY A 29 -4.97 -22.76 -17.84
CA GLY A 29 -4.94 -23.63 -16.68
C GLY A 29 -5.08 -22.88 -15.36
N ARG A 30 -4.68 -23.54 -14.27
CA ARG A 30 -4.74 -22.95 -12.92
C ARG A 30 -3.87 -21.69 -12.83
N VAL A 31 -4.46 -20.60 -12.38
CA VAL A 31 -3.75 -19.36 -12.10
C VAL A 31 -2.90 -19.50 -10.84
N ASP A 32 -1.63 -19.15 -10.93
CA ASP A 32 -0.65 -19.16 -9.84
C ASP A 32 0.01 -17.78 -9.65
N ALA A 33 0.96 -17.69 -8.70
CA ALA A 33 1.66 -16.46 -8.37
C ALA A 33 2.41 -15.83 -9.56
N ARG A 34 2.94 -16.63 -10.52
CA ARG A 34 3.64 -16.11 -11.70
C ARG A 34 2.72 -15.28 -12.58
N HIS A 35 1.47 -15.72 -12.71
CA HIS A 35 0.46 -14.98 -13.47
C HIS A 35 0.11 -13.65 -12.79
N ILE A 36 0.01 -13.64 -11.45
CA ILE A 36 -0.26 -12.42 -10.68
C ILE A 36 0.92 -11.45 -10.81
N ARG A 37 2.16 -11.91 -10.66
CA ARG A 37 3.36 -11.06 -10.84
C ARG A 37 3.37 -10.40 -12.22
N ARG A 38 3.05 -11.15 -13.29
CA ARG A 38 2.94 -10.57 -14.63
C ARG A 38 1.89 -9.45 -14.73
N VAL A 39 0.77 -9.57 -14.00
CA VAL A 39 -0.21 -8.46 -13.91
C VAL A 39 0.39 -7.28 -13.15
N LEU A 40 1.08 -7.53 -12.02
CA LEU A 40 1.72 -6.48 -11.23
C LEU A 40 2.83 -5.75 -12.02
N ASP A 41 3.57 -6.46 -12.87
CA ASP A 41 4.57 -5.86 -13.79
C ASP A 41 3.93 -4.86 -14.77
N ARG A 42 2.63 -5.02 -15.07
CA ARG A 42 1.89 -4.11 -15.96
C ARG A 42 1.29 -2.92 -15.23
N ILE A 43 0.73 -3.14 -14.03
CA ILE A 43 -0.09 -2.13 -13.36
C ILE A 43 0.52 -1.61 -12.06
N ALA A 44 1.55 -2.26 -11.54
CA ALA A 44 2.33 -1.89 -10.36
C ALA A 44 1.54 -1.74 -9.04
N ILE A 45 0.29 -1.33 -9.08
CA ILE A 45 -0.48 -0.88 -7.90
C ILE A 45 -1.83 -1.58 -7.86
N LEU A 46 -2.20 -2.10 -6.66
CA LEU A 46 -3.55 -2.60 -6.38
C LEU A 46 -4.15 -1.77 -5.24
N GLN A 47 -5.12 -0.92 -5.57
CA GLN A 47 -5.79 -0.08 -4.57
C GLN A 47 -6.54 -0.94 -3.55
N ILE A 48 -6.33 -0.64 -2.27
CA ILE A 48 -7.04 -1.25 -1.15
C ILE A 48 -8.25 -0.39 -0.80
N ASP A 49 -9.42 -1.03 -0.66
CA ASP A 49 -10.63 -0.37 -0.20
C ASP A 49 -11.30 -1.18 0.91
N SER A 50 -11.90 -0.48 1.87
CA SER A 50 -12.67 -1.09 2.96
C SER A 50 -14.00 -1.66 2.49
N VAL A 51 -14.56 -1.13 1.40
CA VAL A 51 -15.81 -1.60 0.81
C VAL A 51 -15.67 -3.05 0.33
N ASN A 52 -16.59 -3.90 0.72
CA ASN A 52 -16.59 -5.33 0.45
C ASN A 52 -18.02 -5.81 0.13
N VAL A 53 -18.58 -5.36 -0.99
CA VAL A 53 -19.92 -5.80 -1.44
C VAL A 53 -19.81 -7.16 -2.13
N PHE A 54 -19.07 -7.26 -3.24
CA PHE A 54 -18.80 -8.54 -3.93
C PHE A 54 -17.41 -9.07 -3.60
N SER A 55 -16.44 -8.18 -3.59
CA SER A 55 -15.03 -8.43 -3.31
C SER A 55 -14.33 -7.11 -3.02
N ARG A 56 -13.24 -7.16 -2.24
CA ARG A 56 -12.41 -5.99 -2.04
C ARG A 56 -11.72 -5.57 -3.34
N ALA A 57 -11.54 -4.25 -3.52
CA ALA A 57 -11.07 -3.64 -4.76
C ALA A 57 -9.77 -4.25 -5.31
N HIS A 58 -8.80 -4.56 -4.45
CA HIS A 58 -7.47 -5.07 -4.87
C HIS A 58 -7.50 -6.44 -5.55
N TYR A 59 -8.56 -7.24 -5.40
CA TYR A 59 -8.71 -8.50 -6.12
C TYR A 59 -9.19 -8.33 -7.57
N LEU A 60 -9.93 -7.24 -7.85
CA LEU A 60 -10.62 -7.06 -9.13
C LEU A 60 -9.68 -6.81 -10.32
N PRO A 61 -8.58 -6.03 -10.21
CA PRO A 61 -7.66 -5.84 -11.33
C PRO A 61 -7.00 -7.13 -11.80
N VAL A 62 -6.69 -8.04 -10.88
CA VAL A 62 -6.13 -9.36 -11.19
C VAL A 62 -7.19 -10.23 -11.87
N PHE A 63 -8.41 -10.28 -11.31
CA PHE A 63 -9.54 -11.01 -11.91
C PHE A 63 -9.87 -10.52 -13.33
N ALA A 64 -9.89 -9.22 -13.56
CA ALA A 64 -10.22 -8.64 -14.85
C ALA A 64 -9.26 -9.09 -15.97
N ARG A 65 -8.02 -9.45 -15.62
CA ARG A 65 -6.98 -9.88 -16.59
C ARG A 65 -6.85 -11.40 -16.68
N LEU A 66 -6.90 -12.08 -15.55
CA LEU A 66 -6.61 -13.51 -15.48
C LEU A 66 -7.87 -14.39 -15.44
N GLY A 67 -9.04 -13.81 -15.14
CA GLY A 67 -10.25 -14.58 -14.83
C GLY A 67 -10.24 -15.09 -13.38
N PRO A 68 -11.00 -16.14 -13.05
CA PRO A 68 -11.05 -16.72 -11.71
C PRO A 68 -9.66 -17.18 -11.23
N TYR A 69 -9.32 -16.84 -9.98
CA TYR A 69 -8.07 -17.25 -9.35
C TYR A 69 -8.25 -17.43 -7.83
N PRO A 70 -7.41 -18.25 -7.16
CA PRO A 70 -7.43 -18.36 -5.71
C PRO A 70 -6.91 -17.04 -5.07
N ARG A 71 -7.76 -16.34 -4.30
CA ARG A 71 -7.40 -15.06 -3.65
C ARG A 71 -6.20 -15.20 -2.73
N GLU A 72 -6.09 -16.34 -2.06
CA GLU A 72 -4.99 -16.70 -1.17
C GLU A 72 -3.63 -16.65 -1.89
N THR A 73 -3.62 -16.75 -3.22
CA THR A 73 -2.39 -16.61 -4.00
C THR A 73 -1.90 -15.16 -4.01
N LEU A 74 -2.80 -14.18 -4.10
CA LEU A 74 -2.46 -12.77 -3.94
C LEU A 74 -2.12 -12.45 -2.47
N ASP A 75 -2.92 -12.96 -1.52
CA ASP A 75 -2.70 -12.70 -0.10
C ASP A 75 -1.32 -13.18 0.38
N ARG A 76 -0.82 -14.29 -0.15
CA ARG A 76 0.55 -14.76 0.15
C ARG A 76 1.64 -13.80 -0.34
N LEU A 77 1.41 -13.07 -1.43
CA LEU A 77 2.40 -12.09 -1.92
C LEU A 77 2.52 -10.87 -1.00
N THR A 78 1.48 -10.58 -0.22
CA THR A 78 1.51 -9.49 0.76
C THR A 78 2.26 -9.83 2.05
N GLY A 79 2.56 -11.10 2.29
CA GLY A 79 3.13 -11.57 3.55
C GLY A 79 2.16 -11.57 4.74
N TYR A 80 0.86 -11.28 4.53
CA TYR A 80 -0.14 -11.22 5.63
C TYR A 80 -0.63 -12.59 6.09
N THR A 81 -0.28 -13.66 5.42
CA THR A 81 -0.64 -15.01 5.81
C THR A 81 0.26 -15.49 6.94
N ALA A 82 -0.26 -16.43 7.76
CA ALA A 82 0.44 -16.96 8.93
C ALA A 82 1.77 -17.68 8.62
N ALA A 83 2.05 -18.00 7.36
CA ALA A 83 3.34 -18.53 6.95
C ALA A 83 4.34 -17.37 6.80
N PRO A 84 5.40 -17.31 7.62
CA PRO A 84 6.41 -16.26 7.50
C PRO A 84 7.11 -16.41 6.15
N GLY A 85 6.99 -15.40 5.33
CA GLY A 85 7.67 -15.28 4.04
C GLY A 85 8.08 -13.85 3.85
N ARG A 86 9.10 -13.61 3.04
CA ARG A 86 9.44 -12.26 2.62
C ARG A 86 8.29 -11.74 1.77
N PRO A 87 7.66 -10.61 2.12
CA PRO A 87 6.60 -10.05 1.31
C PRO A 87 7.14 -9.65 -0.07
N GLU A 88 6.36 -9.89 -1.10
CA GLU A 88 6.63 -9.39 -2.45
C GLU A 88 5.90 -8.07 -2.71
N MET A 89 4.94 -7.73 -1.84
CA MET A 89 4.18 -6.48 -1.87
C MET A 89 4.12 -5.88 -0.47
N PHE A 90 4.07 -4.56 -0.41
CA PHE A 90 3.86 -3.81 0.83
C PHE A 90 2.73 -2.79 0.65
N GLU A 91 2.19 -2.31 1.75
CA GLU A 91 1.21 -1.23 1.71
C GLU A 91 1.89 0.13 1.79
N TYR A 92 1.44 1.03 0.94
CA TYR A 92 1.76 2.45 1.05
C TYR A 92 0.70 3.32 0.38
N TRP A 93 0.80 4.63 0.58
CA TRP A 93 -0.04 5.61 -0.07
C TRP A 93 0.46 5.89 -1.48
N ALA A 94 -0.30 5.44 -2.50
CA ALA A 94 -0.19 5.91 -3.88
C ALA A 94 -1.23 7.02 -4.12
N HIS A 95 -2.18 6.83 -5.04
CA HIS A 95 -3.38 7.69 -5.12
C HIS A 95 -4.30 7.46 -3.90
N ALA A 96 -4.43 6.24 -3.48
CA ALA A 96 -5.10 5.79 -2.26
C ALA A 96 -4.20 4.74 -1.57
N ALA A 97 -4.63 4.21 -0.42
CA ALA A 97 -3.96 3.06 0.19
C ALA A 97 -3.86 1.92 -0.82
N SER A 98 -2.68 1.40 -1.04
CA SER A 98 -2.41 0.44 -2.10
C SER A 98 -1.41 -0.62 -1.70
N LEU A 99 -1.56 -1.81 -2.29
CA LEU A 99 -0.53 -2.85 -2.33
C LEU A 99 0.40 -2.53 -3.51
N ILE A 100 1.70 -2.50 -3.25
CA ILE A 100 2.75 -2.09 -4.19
C ILE A 100 3.87 -3.13 -4.14
N PRO A 101 4.46 -3.59 -5.26
CA PRO A 101 5.63 -4.45 -5.25
C PRO A 101 6.77 -3.85 -4.41
N VAL A 102 7.38 -4.64 -3.52
CA VAL A 102 8.44 -4.15 -2.60
C VAL A 102 9.62 -3.52 -3.33
N GLY A 103 9.95 -3.98 -4.53
CA GLY A 103 11.02 -3.39 -5.36
C GLY A 103 10.78 -1.94 -5.77
N LEU A 104 9.54 -1.43 -5.65
CA LEU A 104 9.20 -0.04 -5.92
C LEU A 104 9.30 0.87 -4.68
N GLN A 105 9.58 0.30 -3.49
CA GLN A 105 9.69 1.09 -2.26
C GLN A 105 10.76 2.20 -2.36
N PRO A 106 11.96 1.98 -2.92
CA PRO A 106 12.95 3.04 -3.06
C PRO A 106 12.47 4.24 -3.88
N LEU A 107 11.62 4.00 -4.89
CA LEU A 107 11.01 5.05 -5.73
C LEU A 107 9.98 5.91 -4.98
N LEU A 108 9.50 5.45 -3.83
CA LEU A 108 8.51 6.17 -3.02
C LEU A 108 9.13 6.94 -1.85
N ARG A 109 10.44 6.83 -1.62
CA ARG A 109 11.12 7.47 -0.48
C ARG A 109 11.09 8.99 -0.55
N TRP A 110 11.07 9.57 -1.74
CA TRP A 110 10.87 11.01 -1.90
C TRP A 110 9.57 11.48 -1.24
N ARG A 111 8.50 10.68 -1.40
CA ARG A 111 7.20 10.97 -0.79
C ARG A 111 7.21 10.75 0.71
N MET A 112 7.92 9.72 1.20
CA MET A 112 8.12 9.46 2.61
C MET A 112 8.81 10.64 3.31
N ARG A 113 9.84 11.21 2.68
CA ARG A 113 10.51 12.43 3.18
C ARG A 113 9.59 13.65 3.24
N ARG A 114 8.47 13.63 2.53
CA ARG A 114 7.47 14.71 2.49
C ARG A 114 6.27 14.44 3.40
N ALA A 115 6.37 13.55 4.37
CA ALA A 115 5.30 13.24 5.33
C ALA A 115 4.76 14.47 6.08
N HIS A 116 5.56 15.54 6.19
CA HIS A 116 5.16 16.81 6.77
C HIS A 116 4.22 17.66 5.87
N VAL A 117 4.05 17.32 4.58
CA VAL A 117 3.21 18.07 3.63
C VAL A 117 2.20 17.19 2.87
N GLU A 118 2.54 15.94 2.55
CA GLU A 118 1.73 15.05 1.68
C GLU A 118 0.42 14.56 2.32
N PRO A 119 0.38 14.16 3.61
CA PRO A 119 -0.83 13.63 4.23
C PRO A 119 -1.93 14.67 4.39
N TRP A 120 -3.13 14.21 4.69
CA TRP A 120 -4.24 15.08 5.07
C TRP A 120 -3.87 15.98 6.26
N PRO A 121 -4.43 17.21 6.35
CA PRO A 121 -4.07 18.17 7.40
C PRO A 121 -4.14 17.62 8.82
N ALA A 122 -5.09 16.74 9.11
CA ALA A 122 -5.23 16.11 10.43
C ALA A 122 -4.02 15.22 10.78
N ILE A 123 -3.48 14.48 9.79
CA ILE A 123 -2.33 13.60 10.01
C ILE A 123 -1.04 14.44 10.15
N ARG A 124 -0.78 15.35 9.21
CA ARG A 124 0.49 16.11 9.23
C ARG A 124 0.62 17.05 10.42
N ARG A 125 -0.49 17.52 11.00
CA ARG A 125 -0.47 18.40 12.19
C ARG A 125 0.04 17.70 13.43
N ILE A 126 -0.13 16.38 13.55
CA ILE A 126 0.28 15.65 14.77
C ILE A 126 1.75 15.83 15.08
N ALA A 127 2.61 15.89 14.08
CA ALA A 127 4.04 16.09 14.24
C ALA A 127 4.41 17.47 14.82
N LYS A 128 3.54 18.47 14.61
CA LYS A 128 3.71 19.83 15.14
C LYS A 128 3.02 20.00 16.47
N ASP A 129 1.79 19.50 16.57
CA ASP A 129 0.89 19.76 17.71
C ASP A 129 1.18 18.83 18.88
N ASN A 130 1.68 17.62 18.63
CA ASN A 130 1.99 16.64 19.68
C ASN A 130 3.18 15.73 19.26
N PRO A 131 4.41 16.27 19.18
CA PRO A 131 5.59 15.49 18.81
C PRO A 131 5.92 14.39 19.82
N GLU A 132 5.66 14.61 21.12
CA GLU A 132 5.91 13.63 22.17
C GLU A 132 5.07 12.35 21.95
N LEU A 133 3.84 12.49 21.50
CA LEU A 133 3.01 11.34 21.16
C LEU A 133 3.58 10.52 20.00
N LEU A 134 4.22 11.15 19.03
CA LEU A 134 4.90 10.41 17.94
C LEU A 134 6.05 9.57 18.51
N ASP A 135 6.82 10.12 19.44
CA ASP A 135 7.93 9.42 20.06
C ASP A 135 7.44 8.28 20.95
N ASP A 136 6.37 8.49 21.71
CA ASP A 136 5.72 7.43 22.50
C ASP A 136 5.21 6.29 21.60
N VAL A 137 4.57 6.61 20.48
CA VAL A 137 4.06 5.60 19.55
C VAL A 137 5.22 4.89 18.82
N ARG A 138 6.32 5.60 18.48
CA ARG A 138 7.53 4.98 17.96
C ARG A 138 8.09 3.96 18.94
N GLN A 139 8.24 4.35 20.21
CA GLN A 139 8.73 3.45 21.24
C GLN A 139 7.81 2.24 21.41
N LEU A 140 6.49 2.46 21.43
CA LEU A 140 5.52 1.39 21.56
C LEU A 140 5.62 0.35 20.43
N VAL A 141 5.76 0.81 19.16
CA VAL A 141 5.97 -0.11 18.03
C VAL A 141 7.32 -0.83 18.15
N THR A 142 8.36 -0.13 18.59
CA THR A 142 9.69 -0.72 18.75
C THR A 142 9.66 -1.87 19.75
N ASP A 143 8.97 -1.69 20.86
CA ASP A 143 8.96 -2.64 21.97
C ASP A 143 7.95 -3.79 21.76
N ASN A 144 6.80 -3.51 21.15
CA ASN A 144 5.66 -4.42 21.13
C ASN A 144 5.12 -4.74 19.73
N GLY A 145 5.69 -4.18 18.65
CA GLY A 145 5.18 -4.43 17.30
C GLY A 145 5.14 -5.92 16.90
N PRO A 146 4.22 -6.30 16.03
CA PRO A 146 3.24 -5.43 15.34
C PRO A 146 2.03 -5.06 16.20
N ILE A 147 1.67 -3.77 16.21
CA ILE A 147 0.53 -3.21 16.95
C ILE A 147 -0.55 -2.65 16.01
N ARG A 148 -1.78 -2.59 16.48
CA ARG A 148 -2.90 -1.87 15.84
C ARG A 148 -3.17 -0.55 16.56
N ALA A 149 -4.00 0.29 15.93
CA ALA A 149 -4.35 1.59 16.51
C ALA A 149 -4.98 1.51 17.92
N GLY A 150 -5.75 0.45 18.19
CA GLY A 150 -6.35 0.23 19.51
C GLY A 150 -5.36 -0.07 20.63
N ASP A 151 -4.16 -0.53 20.28
CA ASP A 151 -3.13 -0.93 21.26
C ASP A 151 -2.31 0.28 21.77
N THR A 152 -2.52 1.47 21.20
CA THR A 152 -1.85 2.72 21.65
C THR A 152 -2.33 3.20 23.01
N GLY A 153 -3.38 2.62 23.59
CA GLY A 153 -3.94 3.04 24.86
C GLY A 153 -4.70 4.39 24.83
N ILE A 154 -4.74 5.04 23.67
CA ILE A 154 -5.38 6.36 23.51
C ILE A 154 -6.88 6.16 23.27
N PRO A 155 -7.75 6.76 24.09
CA PRO A 155 -9.18 6.61 23.96
C PRO A 155 -9.69 7.12 22.59
N ARG A 156 -10.68 6.43 22.04
CA ARG A 156 -11.40 6.93 20.87
C ARG A 156 -12.28 8.12 21.26
N PRO A 157 -12.21 9.24 20.53
CA PRO A 157 -13.13 10.34 20.76
C PRO A 157 -14.57 9.91 20.44
N ALA A 158 -15.54 10.57 21.05
CA ALA A 158 -16.95 10.36 20.73
C ALA A 158 -17.21 10.61 19.23
N PRO A 159 -18.10 9.83 18.58
CA PRO A 159 -18.45 10.05 17.19
C PRO A 159 -18.91 11.49 16.95
N ARG A 160 -18.38 12.14 15.90
CA ARG A 160 -18.77 13.49 15.52
C ARG A 160 -19.77 13.41 14.37
N PRO A 161 -20.98 13.97 14.49
CA PRO A 161 -21.96 14.02 13.41
C PRO A 161 -21.34 14.63 12.13
N GLY A 162 -21.58 13.99 10.99
CA GLY A 162 -21.04 14.45 9.70
C GLY A 162 -19.59 14.09 9.41
N HIS A 163 -18.88 13.45 10.32
CA HIS A 163 -17.52 12.95 10.09
C HIS A 163 -17.54 11.45 9.82
N MET A 164 -17.11 11.06 8.62
CA MET A 164 -17.03 9.65 8.21
C MET A 164 -15.88 8.90 8.93
N TRP A 165 -14.84 9.61 9.37
CA TRP A 165 -13.66 9.07 10.02
C TRP A 165 -13.45 9.76 11.37
N ASN A 166 -13.52 8.97 12.43
CA ASN A 166 -13.32 9.45 13.80
C ASN A 166 -12.07 8.78 14.39
N TRP A 167 -10.90 9.22 13.88
CA TRP A 167 -9.62 8.70 14.34
C TRP A 167 -9.23 9.35 15.68
N HIS A 168 -8.72 8.55 16.60
CA HIS A 168 -8.04 9.04 17.79
C HIS A 168 -6.58 9.35 17.48
N ASP A 169 -5.92 10.12 18.34
CA ASP A 169 -4.58 10.63 18.08
C ASP A 169 -3.53 9.53 17.89
N GLY A 170 -3.65 8.39 18.58
CA GLY A 170 -2.78 7.23 18.35
C GLY A 170 -2.91 6.65 16.94
N LYS A 171 -4.13 6.63 16.36
CA LYS A 171 -4.31 6.25 14.96
C LYS A 171 -3.69 7.28 14.02
N VAL A 172 -3.83 8.56 14.33
CA VAL A 172 -3.25 9.65 13.54
C VAL A 172 -1.72 9.58 13.59
N ALA A 173 -1.13 9.31 14.75
CA ALA A 173 0.31 9.12 14.91
C ALA A 173 0.83 7.93 14.09
N LEU A 174 0.19 6.77 14.18
CA LEU A 174 0.55 5.60 13.36
C LEU A 174 0.44 5.88 11.85
N GLU A 175 -0.58 6.62 11.41
CA GLU A 175 -0.70 7.00 9.99
C GLU A 175 0.39 8.00 9.56
N TYR A 176 0.81 8.92 10.44
CA TYR A 176 1.94 9.79 10.16
C TYR A 176 3.24 8.99 9.98
N LEU A 177 3.54 8.10 10.92
CA LEU A 177 4.71 7.22 10.87
C LEU A 177 4.67 6.27 9.65
N PHE A 178 3.49 5.88 9.23
CA PHE A 178 3.28 5.09 8.01
C PHE A 178 3.55 5.93 6.73
N TYR A 179 3.14 7.20 6.70
CA TYR A 179 3.49 8.11 5.61
C TYR A 179 5.00 8.37 5.54
N GLU A 180 5.64 8.52 6.70
CA GLU A 180 7.09 8.70 6.82
C GLU A 180 7.87 7.44 6.38
N GLY A 181 7.18 6.29 6.28
CA GLY A 181 7.80 5.01 5.96
C GLY A 181 8.58 4.40 7.12
N TRP A 182 8.43 4.94 8.33
CA TRP A 182 9.05 4.42 9.52
C TRP A 182 8.40 3.11 9.97
N VAL A 183 7.07 3.01 9.85
CA VAL A 183 6.32 1.77 9.98
C VAL A 183 5.68 1.38 8.65
N THR A 184 5.39 0.08 8.51
CA THR A 184 4.57 -0.45 7.42
C THR A 184 3.55 -1.44 7.97
N THR A 185 2.69 -1.97 7.10
CA THR A 185 1.71 -2.98 7.48
C THR A 185 2.38 -4.35 7.55
N ALA A 186 2.51 -4.91 8.74
CA ALA A 186 3.02 -6.26 8.95
C ALA A 186 1.97 -7.34 8.64
N LYS A 187 0.71 -7.08 9.00
CA LYS A 187 -0.43 -7.98 8.75
C LYS A 187 -1.74 -7.24 8.83
N ARG A 188 -2.82 -7.88 8.33
CA ARG A 188 -4.20 -7.44 8.55
C ARG A 188 -5.00 -8.57 9.21
N ILE A 189 -5.78 -8.22 10.24
CA ILE A 189 -6.72 -9.11 10.88
C ILE A 189 -8.10 -8.42 10.80
N ASN A 190 -9.09 -9.11 10.23
CA ASN A 190 -10.41 -8.53 9.97
C ASN A 190 -10.35 -7.15 9.25
N PHE A 191 -9.38 -7.03 8.34
CA PHE A 191 -9.07 -5.82 7.61
C PHE A 191 -8.43 -4.69 8.46
N GLU A 192 -8.31 -4.82 9.77
CA GLU A 192 -7.57 -3.90 10.62
C GLU A 192 -6.06 -4.04 10.37
N ARG A 193 -5.37 -2.91 10.23
CA ARG A 193 -3.94 -2.84 9.99
C ARG A 193 -3.17 -2.99 11.28
N TYR A 194 -2.16 -3.88 11.26
CA TYR A 194 -1.14 -4.00 12.29
C TYR A 194 0.16 -3.44 11.75
N TYR A 195 0.72 -2.46 12.45
CA TYR A 195 1.92 -1.73 12.08
C TYR A 195 3.14 -2.30 12.78
N ASP A 196 4.23 -2.46 12.05
CA ASP A 196 5.54 -2.78 12.62
C ASP A 196 6.62 -1.96 11.91
N LEU A 197 7.84 -1.96 12.50
CA LEU A 197 8.99 -1.30 11.90
C LEU A 197 9.19 -1.78 10.46
N THR A 198 9.39 -0.83 9.56
CA THR A 198 9.62 -1.14 8.13
C THR A 198 10.79 -2.10 7.95
N GLU A 199 11.85 -1.95 8.76
CA GLU A 199 13.02 -2.82 8.76
C GLU A 199 12.76 -4.26 9.22
N ARG A 200 11.71 -4.50 10.00
CA ARG A 200 11.31 -5.86 10.41
C ARG A 200 10.45 -6.55 9.37
N VAL A 201 9.75 -5.77 8.56
CA VAL A 201 8.77 -6.27 7.60
C VAL A 201 9.35 -6.41 6.21
N LEU A 202 10.08 -5.40 5.72
CA LEU A 202 10.58 -5.39 4.36
C LEU A 202 11.93 -6.12 4.23
N PRO A 203 12.20 -6.72 3.05
CA PRO A 203 13.47 -7.38 2.79
C PRO A 203 14.65 -6.41 2.92
N PRO A 204 15.78 -6.82 3.56
CA PRO A 204 16.95 -5.96 3.73
C PRO A 204 17.53 -5.42 2.41
N GLU A 205 17.46 -6.19 1.33
CA GLU A 205 17.91 -5.78 0.01
C GLU A 205 17.08 -4.62 -0.56
N VAL A 206 15.80 -4.53 -0.22
CA VAL A 206 14.95 -3.38 -0.59
C VAL A 206 15.35 -2.14 0.22
N LEU A 207 15.61 -2.32 1.51
CA LEU A 207 15.96 -1.22 2.41
C LEU A 207 17.34 -0.64 2.08
N SER A 208 18.29 -1.49 1.69
CA SER A 208 19.65 -1.08 1.30
C SER A 208 19.75 -0.55 -0.14
N ALA A 209 18.70 -0.72 -0.96
CA ALA A 209 18.69 -0.21 -2.32
C ALA A 209 18.85 1.33 -2.32
N PRO A 210 19.63 1.89 -3.27
CA PRO A 210 19.82 3.33 -3.37
C PRO A 210 18.46 4.02 -3.60
N THR A 211 18.31 5.20 -3.00
CA THR A 211 17.17 6.06 -3.31
C THR A 211 17.48 6.78 -4.62
N PRO A 212 16.62 6.67 -5.64
CA PRO A 212 16.81 7.41 -6.89
C PRO A 212 16.87 8.92 -6.64
N SER A 213 17.52 9.64 -7.54
CA SER A 213 17.49 11.10 -7.53
C SER A 213 16.12 11.61 -7.97
N ASP A 214 15.86 12.90 -7.73
CA ASP A 214 14.59 13.51 -8.14
C ASP A 214 14.45 13.63 -9.68
N ASP A 215 15.55 13.37 -10.41
CA ASP A 215 15.61 13.40 -11.88
C ASP A 215 15.42 12.01 -12.51
N ASP A 216 15.43 10.93 -11.73
CA ASP A 216 15.18 9.54 -12.15
C ASP A 216 13.69 9.19 -12.14
#